data_89cd97d1c07eadfabcf442aed8488a13
#
_entry.id   89cd97d1c07eadfabcf442aed8488a13
#
_cell.length_a   1.000
_cell.length_b   1.000
_cell.length_c   1.000
_cell.angle_alpha   90.00
_cell.angle_beta   90.00
_cell.angle_gamma   90.00
#
_symmetry.space_group_name_H-M   'P 1'
#
loop_
_entity.id
_entity.type
_entity.pdbx_description
1 polymer ?
#
loop_
_entity_poly.entity_id
_entity_poly.type
_entity_poly.pdbx_seq_one_letter_code
_entity_poly.pdbx_strand_id
1 'polypeptide(L)'
;RAGRRRAGFPGRHGWPLAPMKPVQTGWANPSETGPEDPQLAALARILGLAEGALRERLRQYAGREFIYLRRKVQPSMAREALALGVGGIYARQEYRRYYPAGEVTAHVVGFTDIDEHGQEGIELAYNKWLTGEPGQKRVLKDNRGRVIKDLMLIRDARPGKDLELSIDLRLQYLAYRELKAVVGAHKARGGTLVMLDVDTGEVLAMVNQGSYNPNDRSQLAAENLRNKAITDLFEPGSTMKPLTIAAALESGEYTVNSTIDTNPGFRRFGRFTIRDHRNYGVMDMTEIIVKSSNVGISRIATDLGGDVIRDLYARLGLGQPTGIGFPGEAVGVLPSPPKWRPVEEATLSYGYGMSVNALQLAQAYMV
;
A
#
# COMPACT_ATOMS: atom_id res chain seq x y z
N ARG A 1 -16.33 22.64 -16.60
CA ARG A 1 -16.16 22.18 -15.21
C ARG A 1 -15.02 22.97 -14.60
N ALA A 2 -15.25 23.68 -13.49
CA ALA A 2 -14.15 24.27 -12.72
C ALA A 2 -13.31 23.13 -12.12
N GLY A 3 -11.98 23.23 -12.17
CA GLY A 3 -11.10 22.18 -11.74
C GLY A 3 -11.30 21.84 -10.26
N ARG A 4 -11.58 20.57 -9.96
CA ARG A 4 -11.50 20.05 -8.59
C ARG A 4 -10.03 19.89 -8.20
N ARG A 5 -9.70 20.16 -6.96
CA ARG A 5 -8.37 19.88 -6.40
C ARG A 5 -8.48 18.69 -5.46
N ARG A 6 -7.73 17.65 -5.76
CA ARG A 6 -7.54 16.51 -4.85
C ARG A 6 -6.73 16.97 -3.65
N ALA A 7 -7.13 16.56 -2.45
CA ALA A 7 -6.44 16.90 -1.23
C ALA A 7 -5.09 16.18 -1.11
N GLY A 8 -4.18 16.73 -0.31
CA GLY A 8 -2.94 16.10 0.05
C GLY A 8 -3.10 15.15 1.24
N PHE A 9 -2.05 14.41 1.55
CA PHE A 9 -1.93 13.76 2.85
C PHE A 9 -0.50 13.89 3.36
N PRO A 10 -0.32 14.57 4.50
CA PRO A 10 0.91 14.56 5.25
C PRO A 10 1.05 13.28 6.06
N GLY A 11 2.29 12.87 6.34
CA GLY A 11 2.61 11.92 7.38
C GLY A 11 2.70 12.61 8.75
N ARG A 12 3.06 11.84 9.76
CA ARG A 12 3.37 12.34 11.11
C ARG A 12 4.32 13.54 11.02
N HIS A 13 4.13 14.55 11.83
CA HIS A 13 4.88 15.80 11.81
C HIS A 13 4.70 16.67 10.55
N GLY A 14 3.64 16.47 9.77
CA GLY A 14 3.29 17.34 8.64
C GLY A 14 4.14 17.16 7.37
N TRP A 15 4.99 16.13 7.28
CA TRP A 15 5.77 15.87 6.07
C TRP A 15 4.88 15.49 4.89
N PRO A 16 4.97 16.18 3.75
CA PRO A 16 4.09 15.92 2.62
C PRO A 16 4.44 14.58 1.94
N LEU A 17 3.53 13.62 1.99
CA LEU A 17 3.70 12.31 1.34
C LEU A 17 3.18 12.31 -0.10
N ALA A 18 2.14 13.10 -0.38
CA ALA A 18 1.55 13.19 -1.73
C ALA A 18 0.95 14.59 -2.01
N PRO A 19 1.77 15.62 -2.20
CA PRO A 19 1.31 16.94 -2.59
C PRO A 19 0.82 16.97 -4.04
N MET A 20 -0.01 17.98 -4.35
CA MET A 20 -0.44 18.29 -5.69
C MET A 20 0.45 19.40 -6.29
N LYS A 21 1.06 19.15 -7.45
CA LYS A 21 1.83 20.14 -8.20
C LYS A 21 0.99 20.70 -9.36
N PRO A 22 0.96 22.03 -9.57
CA PRO A 22 0.30 22.60 -10.73
C PRO A 22 1.04 22.22 -12.02
N VAL A 23 0.28 21.84 -13.02
CA VAL A 23 0.75 21.46 -14.36
C VAL A 23 -0.19 22.06 -15.40
N GLN A 24 0.20 21.99 -16.67
CA GLN A 24 -0.63 22.45 -17.78
C GLN A 24 -1.03 21.27 -18.67
N THR A 25 -2.20 21.36 -19.29
CA THR A 25 -2.66 20.44 -20.32
C THR A 25 -2.88 21.20 -21.59
N GLY A 26 -2.05 20.92 -22.60
CA GLY A 26 -2.20 21.47 -23.93
C GLY A 26 -3.33 20.78 -24.68
N TRP A 27 -4.21 21.57 -25.30
CA TRP A 27 -5.31 21.08 -26.12
C TRP A 27 -5.48 21.92 -27.38
N ALA A 28 -6.09 21.35 -28.40
CA ALA A 28 -6.39 22.03 -29.64
C ALA A 28 -7.89 22.07 -29.89
N ASN A 29 -8.33 23.12 -30.56
CA ASN A 29 -9.57 23.16 -31.30
C ASN A 29 -9.29 22.89 -32.78
N PRO A 30 -9.50 21.66 -33.29
CA PRO A 30 -9.19 21.33 -34.66
C PRO A 30 -9.94 22.14 -35.71
N SER A 31 -11.09 22.76 -35.36
CA SER A 31 -11.81 23.64 -36.26
C SER A 31 -11.10 25.01 -36.46
N GLU A 32 -10.19 25.36 -35.59
CA GLU A 32 -9.39 26.60 -35.65
C GLU A 32 -7.93 26.30 -36.05
N THR A 33 -7.44 25.07 -35.79
CA THR A 33 -6.05 24.67 -36.09
C THR A 33 -5.97 23.92 -37.39
N GLY A 34 -5.46 24.57 -38.44
CA GLY A 34 -5.23 23.91 -39.70
C GLY A 34 -4.16 22.81 -39.61
N PRO A 35 -4.41 21.59 -40.19
CA PRO A 35 -3.42 20.50 -40.13
C PRO A 35 -2.16 20.80 -40.97
N GLU A 36 -2.19 21.85 -41.78
CA GLU A 36 -1.06 22.28 -42.61
C GLU A 36 -0.30 23.48 -42.05
N ASP A 37 -0.64 23.93 -40.85
CA ASP A 37 0.08 25.06 -40.20
C ASP A 37 1.59 24.74 -40.10
N PRO A 38 2.47 25.62 -40.60
CA PRO A 38 3.93 25.39 -40.64
C PRO A 38 4.56 25.28 -39.24
N GLN A 39 3.93 25.86 -38.23
CA GLN A 39 4.45 25.84 -36.88
C GLN A 39 4.13 24.56 -36.11
N LEU A 40 3.32 23.64 -36.68
CA LEU A 40 3.01 22.35 -36.04
C LEU A 40 4.26 21.47 -35.84
N ALA A 41 5.28 21.59 -36.71
CA ALA A 41 6.56 20.90 -36.49
C ALA A 41 7.24 21.35 -35.19
N ALA A 42 7.30 22.68 -34.94
CA ALA A 42 7.85 23.26 -33.71
C ALA A 42 7.00 22.89 -32.50
N LEU A 43 5.67 22.98 -32.61
CA LEU A 43 4.75 22.59 -31.55
C LEU A 43 4.89 21.11 -31.17
N ALA A 44 4.98 20.22 -32.15
CA ALA A 44 5.19 18.79 -31.93
C ALA A 44 6.50 18.52 -31.17
N ARG A 45 7.58 19.19 -31.58
CA ARG A 45 8.89 19.08 -30.91
C ARG A 45 8.83 19.54 -29.47
N ILE A 46 8.24 20.71 -29.18
CA ILE A 46 8.09 21.24 -27.81
C ILE A 46 7.28 20.28 -26.96
N LEU A 47 6.15 19.78 -27.49
CA LEU A 47 5.28 18.87 -26.77
C LEU A 47 5.81 17.42 -26.75
N GLY A 48 6.93 17.11 -27.41
CA GLY A 48 7.48 15.75 -27.52
C GLY A 48 6.51 14.78 -28.20
N LEU A 49 5.88 15.22 -29.30
CA LEU A 49 4.98 14.45 -30.15
C LEU A 49 5.64 14.20 -31.51
N ALA A 50 5.24 13.13 -32.19
CA ALA A 50 5.60 12.96 -33.61
C ALA A 50 4.75 13.91 -34.45
N GLU A 51 5.39 14.71 -35.30
CA GLU A 51 4.70 15.71 -36.13
C GLU A 51 3.61 15.08 -37.00
N GLY A 52 3.93 13.97 -37.72
CA GLY A 52 2.97 13.28 -38.55
C GLY A 52 1.73 12.80 -37.79
N ALA A 53 1.93 12.28 -36.55
CA ALA A 53 0.83 11.86 -35.70
C ALA A 53 -0.03 13.06 -35.22
N LEU A 54 0.58 14.22 -34.94
CA LEU A 54 -0.14 15.44 -34.60
C LEU A 54 -1.00 15.91 -35.76
N ARG A 55 -0.44 16.01 -36.98
CA ARG A 55 -1.17 16.42 -38.21
C ARG A 55 -2.32 15.47 -38.50
N GLU A 56 -2.08 14.16 -38.46
CA GLU A 56 -3.10 13.15 -38.69
C GLU A 56 -4.23 13.24 -37.69
N ARG A 57 -3.91 13.46 -36.40
CA ARG A 57 -4.90 13.63 -35.35
C ARG A 57 -5.76 14.87 -35.57
N LEU A 58 -5.18 15.99 -36.01
CA LEU A 58 -5.94 17.20 -36.32
C LEU A 58 -6.88 16.96 -37.52
N ARG A 59 -6.46 16.22 -38.57
CA ARG A 59 -7.30 15.84 -39.70
C ARG A 59 -8.46 14.93 -39.27
N GLN A 60 -8.15 13.89 -38.52
CA GLN A 60 -9.13 12.92 -38.03
C GLN A 60 -10.24 13.57 -37.18
N TYR A 61 -9.91 14.60 -36.44
CA TYR A 61 -10.84 15.29 -35.54
C TYR A 61 -11.21 16.71 -35.99
N ALA A 62 -11.09 17.04 -37.27
CA ALA A 62 -11.30 18.39 -37.82
C ALA A 62 -12.68 19.01 -37.45
N GLY A 63 -13.71 18.17 -37.26
CA GLY A 63 -15.04 18.63 -36.82
C GLY A 63 -15.26 18.77 -35.31
N ARG A 64 -14.22 18.56 -34.50
CA ARG A 64 -14.32 18.69 -33.03
C ARG A 64 -13.76 20.01 -32.55
N GLU A 65 -14.38 20.57 -31.54
CA GLU A 65 -13.92 21.80 -30.87
C GLU A 65 -12.83 21.57 -29.80
N PHE A 66 -12.53 20.30 -29.48
CA PHE A 66 -11.60 19.96 -28.41
C PHE A 66 -10.96 18.60 -28.60
N ILE A 67 -9.62 18.60 -28.62
CA ILE A 67 -8.80 17.40 -28.47
C ILE A 67 -7.63 17.68 -27.54
N TYR A 68 -7.26 16.72 -26.69
CA TYR A 68 -6.02 16.82 -25.96
C TYR A 68 -4.83 16.68 -26.89
N LEU A 69 -3.83 17.55 -26.77
CA LEU A 69 -2.52 17.37 -27.42
C LEU A 69 -1.59 16.60 -26.50
N ARG A 70 -1.27 17.17 -25.36
CA ARG A 70 -0.49 16.52 -24.33
C ARG A 70 -0.97 16.96 -22.94
N ARG A 71 -1.22 16.00 -22.08
CA ARG A 71 -1.70 16.26 -20.72
C ARG A 71 -0.54 16.33 -19.73
N LYS A 72 -0.74 17.12 -18.68
CA LYS A 72 0.12 17.20 -17.48
C LYS A 72 1.58 17.53 -17.81
N VAL A 73 1.79 18.49 -18.71
CA VAL A 73 3.11 19.02 -19.04
C VAL A 73 3.56 20.08 -18.03
N GLN A 74 4.84 20.34 -17.97
CA GLN A 74 5.38 21.42 -17.15
C GLN A 74 4.85 22.79 -17.64
N PRO A 75 4.63 23.77 -16.72
CA PRO A 75 4.15 25.10 -17.12
C PRO A 75 5.06 25.85 -18.09
N SER A 76 6.39 25.61 -18.04
CA SER A 76 7.36 26.18 -18.98
C SER A 76 7.11 25.68 -20.42
N MET A 77 6.93 24.37 -20.58
CA MET A 77 6.65 23.73 -21.88
C MET A 77 5.34 24.25 -22.48
N ALA A 78 4.30 24.41 -21.67
CA ALA A 78 3.02 24.95 -22.13
C ALA A 78 3.15 26.43 -22.58
N ARG A 79 3.91 27.24 -21.83
CA ARG A 79 4.18 28.63 -22.22
C ARG A 79 4.95 28.72 -23.54
N GLU A 80 5.97 27.89 -23.72
CA GLU A 80 6.73 27.82 -24.96
C GLU A 80 5.86 27.39 -26.16
N ALA A 81 5.00 26.39 -25.97
CA ALA A 81 4.04 25.96 -26.99
C ALA A 81 3.04 27.04 -27.38
N LEU A 82 2.52 27.81 -26.39
CA LEU A 82 1.60 28.91 -26.65
C LEU A 82 2.29 30.13 -27.29
N ALA A 83 3.58 30.37 -27.00
CA ALA A 83 4.37 31.45 -27.58
C ALA A 83 4.59 31.31 -29.11
N LEU A 84 4.38 30.11 -29.65
CA LEU A 84 4.38 29.89 -31.11
C LEU A 84 3.23 30.63 -31.81
N GLY A 85 2.15 30.97 -31.10
CA GLY A 85 1.00 31.68 -31.66
C GLY A 85 0.16 30.85 -32.65
N VAL A 86 0.26 29.52 -32.63
CA VAL A 86 -0.58 28.63 -33.47
C VAL A 86 -2.07 28.82 -33.11
N GLY A 87 -2.88 29.17 -34.11
CA GLY A 87 -4.31 29.35 -33.89
C GLY A 87 -4.99 28.08 -33.38
N GLY A 88 -5.92 28.23 -32.46
CA GLY A 88 -6.69 27.11 -31.92
C GLY A 88 -5.91 26.21 -30.91
N ILE A 89 -4.70 26.61 -30.49
CA ILE A 89 -3.94 25.92 -29.45
C ILE A 89 -4.09 26.65 -28.12
N TYR A 90 -4.42 25.88 -27.11
CA TYR A 90 -4.72 26.39 -25.78
C TYR A 90 -4.08 25.55 -24.69
N ALA A 91 -3.93 26.12 -23.51
CA ALA A 91 -3.55 25.39 -22.32
C ALA A 91 -4.52 25.66 -21.17
N ARG A 92 -4.76 24.66 -20.35
CA ARG A 92 -5.48 24.83 -19.09
C ARG A 92 -4.69 24.28 -17.93
N GLN A 93 -4.84 24.90 -16.78
CA GLN A 93 -4.23 24.43 -15.54
C GLN A 93 -4.92 23.16 -15.09
N GLU A 94 -4.09 22.14 -14.82
CA GLU A 94 -4.45 20.91 -14.13
C GLU A 94 -3.50 20.71 -12.95
N TYR A 95 -3.70 19.65 -12.20
CA TYR A 95 -2.79 19.27 -11.12
C TYR A 95 -2.26 17.87 -11.39
N ARG A 96 -1.06 17.59 -10.88
CA ARG A 96 -0.46 16.26 -10.91
C ARG A 96 -0.07 15.87 -9.50
N ARG A 97 -0.42 14.67 -9.11
CA ARG A 97 0.05 14.07 -7.88
C ARG A 97 1.56 13.84 -7.96
N TYR A 98 2.25 14.18 -6.90
CA TYR A 98 3.69 13.96 -6.78
C TYR A 98 3.99 13.24 -5.48
N TYR A 99 4.90 12.30 -5.50
CA TYR A 99 5.27 11.44 -4.37
C TYR A 99 6.74 11.70 -4.01
N PRO A 100 7.04 12.62 -3.09
CA PRO A 100 8.42 13.06 -2.79
C PRO A 100 9.34 11.92 -2.35
N ALA A 101 8.81 10.99 -1.54
CA ALA A 101 9.56 9.85 -1.02
C ALA A 101 9.69 8.67 -2.02
N GLY A 102 9.11 8.78 -3.23
CA GLY A 102 9.25 7.78 -4.28
C GLY A 102 8.94 6.36 -3.81
N GLU A 103 9.87 5.44 -4.03
CA GLU A 103 9.73 4.01 -3.70
C GLU A 103 9.61 3.71 -2.20
N VAL A 104 10.06 4.63 -1.34
CA VAL A 104 10.09 4.43 0.13
C VAL A 104 8.68 4.32 0.72
N THR A 105 7.73 5.08 0.18
CA THR A 105 6.35 5.13 0.67
C THR A 105 5.34 4.53 -0.30
N ALA A 106 5.80 4.01 -1.44
CA ALA A 106 4.95 3.62 -2.57
C ALA A 106 3.80 2.68 -2.17
N HIS A 107 4.07 1.64 -1.38
CA HIS A 107 3.06 0.67 -0.99
C HIS A 107 2.04 1.19 0.04
N VAL A 108 2.41 2.17 0.85
CA VAL A 108 1.48 2.83 1.78
C VAL A 108 0.64 3.85 1.04
N VAL A 109 1.32 4.76 0.34
CA VAL A 109 0.68 5.89 -0.34
C VAL A 109 -0.13 5.42 -1.55
N GLY A 110 0.42 4.50 -2.34
CA GLY A 110 -0.13 4.10 -3.63
C GLY A 110 0.13 5.14 -4.72
N PHE A 111 -0.72 5.18 -5.72
CA PHE A 111 -0.66 6.15 -6.81
C PHE A 111 -2.03 6.40 -7.42
N THR A 112 -2.13 7.46 -8.24
CA THR A 112 -3.34 7.80 -8.99
C THR A 112 -3.15 7.58 -10.48
N ASP A 113 -4.23 7.36 -11.23
CA ASP A 113 -4.22 7.41 -12.69
C ASP A 113 -4.07 8.85 -13.21
N ILE A 114 -4.14 9.02 -14.55
CA ILE A 114 -4.03 10.34 -15.19
C ILE A 114 -5.21 11.25 -14.84
N ASP A 115 -6.36 10.69 -14.48
CA ASP A 115 -7.58 11.42 -14.11
C ASP A 115 -7.71 11.61 -12.59
N GLU A 116 -6.64 11.27 -11.85
CA GLU A 116 -6.51 11.44 -10.40
C GLU A 116 -7.39 10.49 -9.58
N HIS A 117 -7.77 9.34 -10.14
CA HIS A 117 -8.40 8.27 -9.38
C HIS A 117 -7.32 7.42 -8.71
N GLY A 118 -7.49 7.14 -7.42
CA GLY A 118 -6.60 6.25 -6.68
C GLY A 118 -6.61 4.84 -7.27
N GLN A 119 -5.43 4.25 -7.44
CA GLN A 119 -5.25 2.91 -8.00
C GLN A 119 -4.78 1.91 -6.96
N GLU A 120 -3.97 2.34 -5.99
CA GLU A 120 -3.40 1.52 -4.93
C GLU A 120 -3.28 2.33 -3.63
N GLY A 121 -3.04 1.64 -2.52
CA GLY A 121 -2.72 2.22 -1.23
C GLY A 121 -3.78 3.17 -0.67
N ILE A 122 -3.35 4.16 0.08
CA ILE A 122 -4.20 5.20 0.67
C ILE A 122 -4.92 6.01 -0.42
N GLU A 123 -4.30 6.22 -1.57
CA GLU A 123 -4.95 6.88 -2.71
C GLU A 123 -6.22 6.14 -3.15
N LEU A 124 -6.21 4.81 -3.15
CA LEU A 124 -7.37 3.98 -3.47
C LEU A 124 -8.36 3.91 -2.29
N ALA A 125 -7.87 3.56 -1.11
CA ALA A 125 -8.70 3.39 0.09
C ALA A 125 -9.56 4.63 0.38
N TYR A 126 -8.93 5.80 0.32
CA TYR A 126 -9.57 7.08 0.63
C TYR A 126 -9.89 7.91 -0.62
N ASN A 127 -10.05 7.25 -1.79
CA ASN A 127 -10.26 7.96 -3.04
C ASN A 127 -11.43 8.95 -2.99
N LYS A 128 -12.57 8.56 -2.41
CA LYS A 128 -13.74 9.44 -2.27
C LYS A 128 -13.48 10.64 -1.36
N TRP A 129 -12.76 10.42 -0.27
CA TRP A 129 -12.41 11.46 0.72
C TRP A 129 -11.44 12.50 0.14
N LEU A 130 -10.41 12.02 -0.55
CA LEU A 130 -9.36 12.84 -1.15
C LEU A 130 -9.85 13.57 -2.41
N THR A 131 -10.83 13.00 -3.12
CA THR A 131 -11.34 13.56 -4.37
C THR A 131 -12.37 14.65 -4.08
N GLY A 132 -12.06 15.89 -4.48
CA GLY A 132 -13.03 16.99 -4.38
C GLY A 132 -14.21 16.84 -5.36
N GLU A 133 -15.23 17.62 -5.16
CA GLU A 133 -16.37 17.76 -6.07
C GLU A 133 -16.10 18.86 -7.09
N PRO A 134 -16.30 18.60 -8.41
CA PRO A 134 -16.12 19.63 -9.41
C PRO A 134 -17.21 20.68 -9.30
N GLY A 135 -16.85 21.94 -9.45
CA GLY A 135 -17.79 23.04 -9.60
C GLY A 135 -18.53 22.95 -10.95
N GLN A 136 -19.68 23.60 -11.00
CA GLN A 136 -20.52 23.65 -12.17
C GLN A 136 -21.01 25.09 -12.40
N LYS A 137 -20.77 25.62 -13.62
CA LYS A 137 -21.26 26.94 -14.00
C LYS A 137 -21.93 26.86 -15.37
N ARG A 138 -22.94 27.69 -15.56
CA ARG A 138 -23.59 27.94 -16.84
C ARG A 138 -22.85 29.08 -17.55
N VAL A 139 -22.47 28.85 -18.78
CA VAL A 139 -21.74 29.82 -19.60
C VAL A 139 -22.48 30.07 -20.91
N LEU A 140 -22.39 31.28 -21.41
CA LEU A 140 -22.78 31.60 -22.78
C LEU A 140 -21.59 31.35 -23.69
N LYS A 141 -21.81 30.61 -24.76
CA LYS A 141 -20.79 30.33 -25.79
C LYS A 141 -21.21 31.01 -27.11
N ASP A 142 -20.21 31.42 -27.90
CA ASP A 142 -20.44 31.83 -29.27
C ASP A 142 -20.71 30.63 -30.19
N ASN A 143 -20.97 30.91 -31.48
CA ASN A 143 -21.17 29.88 -32.50
C ASN A 143 -19.91 29.00 -32.80
N ARG A 144 -18.75 29.39 -32.21
CA ARG A 144 -17.45 28.66 -32.27
C ARG A 144 -17.15 27.96 -30.95
N GLY A 145 -18.11 27.88 -30.01
CA GLY A 145 -17.91 27.19 -28.74
C GLY A 145 -17.11 27.96 -27.67
N ARG A 146 -16.67 29.19 -27.95
CA ARG A 146 -15.89 30.01 -27.02
C ARG A 146 -16.78 30.61 -25.97
N VAL A 147 -16.35 30.58 -24.70
CA VAL A 147 -17.09 31.15 -23.58
C VAL A 147 -17.04 32.71 -23.69
N ILE A 148 -18.19 33.31 -23.97
CA ILE A 148 -18.36 34.78 -24.05
C ILE A 148 -18.60 35.37 -22.65
N LYS A 149 -19.43 34.68 -21.86
CA LYS A 149 -19.86 35.18 -20.53
C LYS A 149 -20.20 34.05 -19.58
N ASP A 150 -19.78 34.17 -18.33
CA ASP A 150 -20.30 33.37 -17.23
C ASP A 150 -21.70 33.88 -16.85
N LEU A 151 -22.72 33.02 -17.01
CA LEU A 151 -24.12 33.40 -16.75
C LEU A 151 -24.51 33.16 -15.30
N MET A 152 -24.13 32.01 -14.76
CA MET A 152 -24.53 31.62 -13.41
C MET A 152 -23.60 30.56 -12.87
N LEU A 153 -23.18 30.70 -11.62
CA LEU A 153 -22.54 29.65 -10.84
C LEU A 153 -23.66 28.73 -10.32
N ILE A 154 -23.64 27.46 -10.71
CA ILE A 154 -24.62 26.46 -10.29
C ILE A 154 -24.18 25.81 -8.98
N ARG A 155 -22.88 25.47 -8.89
CA ARG A 155 -22.28 24.87 -7.70
C ARG A 155 -20.80 25.21 -7.64
N ASP A 156 -20.32 25.58 -6.45
CA ASP A 156 -18.91 25.79 -6.20
C ASP A 156 -18.14 24.47 -6.26
N ALA A 157 -16.88 24.56 -6.69
CA ALA A 157 -15.97 23.44 -6.56
C ALA A 157 -15.63 23.24 -5.07
N ARG A 158 -15.75 22.01 -4.57
CA ARG A 158 -15.33 21.66 -3.23
C ARG A 158 -14.01 20.86 -3.32
N PRO A 159 -12.93 21.33 -2.70
CA PRO A 159 -11.69 20.56 -2.64
C PRO A 159 -11.91 19.27 -1.85
N GLY A 160 -11.09 18.27 -2.10
CA GLY A 160 -11.02 17.10 -1.23
C GLY A 160 -10.57 17.47 0.18
N LYS A 161 -10.72 16.55 1.11
CA LYS A 161 -10.32 16.73 2.51
C LYS A 161 -8.96 16.09 2.73
N ASP A 162 -8.07 16.80 3.41
CA ASP A 162 -6.77 16.27 3.80
C ASP A 162 -6.92 15.08 4.75
N LEU A 163 -5.95 14.18 4.71
CA LEU A 163 -5.86 12.98 5.53
C LEU A 163 -4.46 12.91 6.13
N GLU A 164 -4.36 13.02 7.44
CA GLU A 164 -3.10 12.85 8.15
C GLU A 164 -2.85 11.38 8.44
N LEU A 165 -1.62 10.91 8.14
CA LEU A 165 -1.19 9.54 8.38
C LEU A 165 -0.25 9.48 9.58
N SER A 166 -0.30 8.36 10.31
CA SER A 166 0.60 8.07 11.41
C SER A 166 2.05 7.75 10.97
N ILE A 167 2.28 7.56 9.68
CA ILE A 167 3.61 7.22 9.13
C ILE A 167 4.65 8.29 9.47
N ASP A 168 5.69 7.90 10.20
CA ASP A 168 6.89 8.73 10.40
C ASP A 168 7.85 8.48 9.24
N LEU A 169 8.07 9.50 8.40
CA LEU A 169 8.89 9.37 7.19
C LEU A 169 10.34 8.98 7.49
N ARG A 170 10.88 9.36 8.64
CA ARG A 170 12.25 9.01 9.06
C ARG A 170 12.36 7.52 9.37
N LEU A 171 11.39 6.99 10.14
CA LEU A 171 11.31 5.56 10.44
C LEU A 171 11.01 4.74 9.19
N GLN A 172 10.11 5.21 8.33
CA GLN A 172 9.80 4.59 7.04
C GLN A 172 11.03 4.50 6.15
N TYR A 173 11.83 5.58 6.05
CA TYR A 173 13.05 5.61 5.26
C TYR A 173 14.12 4.68 5.84
N LEU A 174 14.34 4.70 7.17
CA LEU A 174 15.26 3.81 7.85
C LEU A 174 14.88 2.34 7.61
N ALA A 175 13.62 2.00 7.87
CA ALA A 175 13.09 0.65 7.66
C ALA A 175 13.24 0.19 6.19
N TYR A 176 12.96 1.07 5.23
CA TYR A 176 13.12 0.77 3.81
C TYR A 176 14.59 0.48 3.46
N ARG A 177 15.52 1.33 3.91
CA ARG A 177 16.97 1.19 3.65
C ARG A 177 17.50 -0.13 4.21
N GLU A 178 17.21 -0.42 5.50
CA GLU A 178 17.71 -1.62 6.16
C GLU A 178 17.10 -2.90 5.55
N LEU A 179 15.80 -2.90 5.29
CA LEU A 179 15.14 -4.03 4.64
C LEU A 179 15.70 -4.29 3.24
N LYS A 180 15.95 -3.23 2.46
CA LYS A 180 16.57 -3.35 1.13
C LYS A 180 17.96 -3.96 1.20
N ALA A 181 18.77 -3.55 2.17
CA ALA A 181 20.09 -4.09 2.39
C ALA A 181 20.06 -5.57 2.75
N VAL A 182 19.19 -5.97 3.69
CA VAL A 182 19.05 -7.37 4.12
C VAL A 182 18.54 -8.26 2.99
N VAL A 183 17.50 -7.84 2.28
CA VAL A 183 16.96 -8.59 1.13
C VAL A 183 18.03 -8.80 0.05
N GLY A 184 18.84 -7.76 -0.21
CA GLY A 184 19.95 -7.86 -1.17
C GLY A 184 21.08 -8.79 -0.69
N ALA A 185 21.51 -8.66 0.56
CA ALA A 185 22.58 -9.47 1.14
C ALA A 185 22.23 -10.97 1.15
N HIS A 186 20.98 -11.30 1.45
CA HIS A 186 20.50 -12.68 1.52
C HIS A 186 19.89 -13.19 0.21
N LYS A 187 19.88 -12.39 -0.85
CA LYS A 187 19.25 -12.72 -2.14
C LYS A 187 17.81 -13.22 -1.97
N ALA A 188 17.09 -12.65 -1.02
CA ALA A 188 15.70 -13.00 -0.75
C ALA A 188 14.80 -12.50 -1.89
N ARG A 189 13.70 -13.21 -2.15
CA ARG A 189 12.70 -12.82 -3.16
C ARG A 189 11.92 -11.55 -2.80
N GLY A 190 11.93 -11.18 -1.53
CA GLY A 190 11.26 -10.00 -1.00
C GLY A 190 11.37 -9.98 0.53
N GLY A 191 10.78 -8.98 1.13
CA GLY A 191 10.70 -8.84 2.57
C GLY A 191 9.70 -7.76 2.94
N THR A 192 9.17 -7.83 4.15
CA THR A 192 8.28 -6.83 4.73
C THR A 192 8.76 -6.45 6.12
N LEU A 193 8.48 -5.21 6.51
CA LEU A 193 8.71 -4.72 7.87
C LEU A 193 7.50 -3.86 8.26
N VAL A 194 6.95 -4.11 9.43
CA VAL A 194 5.89 -3.32 10.06
C VAL A 194 6.40 -2.82 11.40
N MET A 195 6.18 -1.55 11.68
CA MET A 195 6.50 -0.92 12.96
C MET A 195 5.26 -0.23 13.50
N LEU A 196 4.84 -0.64 14.69
CA LEU A 196 3.68 -0.10 15.40
C LEU A 196 4.13 0.63 16.66
N ASP A 197 3.37 1.64 17.01
CA ASP A 197 3.44 2.27 18.34
C ASP A 197 2.62 1.42 19.31
N VAL A 198 3.24 0.90 20.36
CA VAL A 198 2.59 -0.06 21.28
C VAL A 198 1.51 0.59 22.16
N ASP A 199 1.60 1.90 22.40
CA ASP A 199 0.64 2.62 23.23
C ASP A 199 -0.61 3.04 22.46
N THR A 200 -0.45 3.37 21.16
CA THR A 200 -1.53 3.96 20.35
C THR A 200 -2.07 3.02 19.26
N GLY A 201 -1.31 2.01 18.87
CA GLY A 201 -1.63 1.15 17.73
C GLY A 201 -1.33 1.79 16.37
N GLU A 202 -0.76 2.98 16.34
CA GLU A 202 -0.44 3.68 15.10
C GLU A 202 0.65 2.96 14.30
N VAL A 203 0.45 2.87 12.98
CA VAL A 203 1.47 2.36 12.06
C VAL A 203 2.51 3.45 11.81
N LEU A 204 3.70 3.30 12.39
CA LEU A 204 4.81 4.25 12.22
C LEU A 204 5.59 4.02 10.94
N ALA A 205 5.75 2.76 10.54
CA ALA A 205 6.37 2.38 9.27
C ALA A 205 5.78 1.06 8.75
N MET A 206 5.65 0.98 7.43
CA MET A 206 5.24 -0.24 6.72
C MET A 206 5.92 -0.27 5.36
N VAL A 207 6.87 -1.17 5.20
CA VAL A 207 7.72 -1.25 4.01
C VAL A 207 7.74 -2.64 3.41
N ASN A 208 7.91 -2.70 2.09
CA ASN A 208 8.09 -3.94 1.35
C ASN A 208 9.28 -3.80 0.41
N GLN A 209 9.98 -4.89 0.16
CA GLN A 209 10.95 -4.97 -0.91
C GLN A 209 10.38 -5.67 -2.14
N GLY A 210 10.88 -5.27 -3.33
CA GLY A 210 10.19 -5.33 -4.60
C GLY A 210 9.25 -4.13 -4.74
N SER A 211 9.80 -2.91 -4.55
CA SER A 211 9.04 -1.66 -4.60
C SER A 211 9.06 -1.04 -6.01
N TYR A 212 8.30 0.01 -6.19
CA TYR A 212 8.16 0.75 -7.45
C TYR A 212 8.22 2.27 -7.20
N ASN A 213 8.52 3.05 -8.24
CA ASN A 213 8.43 4.50 -8.16
C ASN A 213 7.04 4.97 -8.65
N PRO A 214 6.17 5.49 -7.76
CA PRO A 214 4.82 5.94 -8.16
C PRO A 214 4.83 7.16 -9.10
N ASN A 215 5.97 7.86 -9.22
CA ASN A 215 6.12 8.96 -10.17
C ASN A 215 6.45 8.49 -11.59
N ASP A 216 6.99 7.28 -11.74
CA ASP A 216 7.33 6.66 -13.03
C ASP A 216 6.43 5.45 -13.31
N ARG A 217 5.44 5.64 -14.18
CA ARG A 217 4.46 4.60 -14.52
C ARG A 217 4.94 3.64 -15.62
N SER A 218 6.06 3.92 -16.25
CA SER A 218 6.59 3.08 -17.32
C SER A 218 7.15 1.75 -16.80
N GLN A 219 7.45 1.68 -15.50
CA GLN A 219 8.08 0.53 -14.85
C GLN A 219 7.16 -0.16 -13.82
N LEU A 220 5.84 0.05 -13.91
CA LEU A 220 4.89 -0.58 -12.99
C LEU A 220 4.70 -2.05 -13.38
N ALA A 221 5.22 -2.96 -12.56
CA ALA A 221 4.97 -4.39 -12.66
C ALA A 221 3.91 -4.78 -11.61
N ALA A 222 2.88 -5.51 -12.00
CA ALA A 222 1.74 -5.83 -11.15
C ALA A 222 2.13 -6.53 -9.84
N GLU A 223 3.17 -7.39 -9.89
CA GLU A 223 3.68 -8.09 -8.71
C GLU A 223 4.32 -7.17 -7.66
N ASN A 224 4.72 -5.95 -8.05
CA ASN A 224 5.35 -4.96 -7.17
C ASN A 224 4.37 -3.93 -6.59
N LEU A 225 3.11 -3.92 -7.05
CA LEU A 225 2.15 -2.89 -6.63
C LEU A 225 1.54 -3.18 -5.25
N ARG A 226 1.33 -4.46 -4.93
CA ARG A 226 0.64 -4.88 -3.70
C ARG A 226 1.47 -4.58 -2.45
N ASN A 227 0.79 -4.16 -1.40
CA ASN A 227 1.38 -4.05 -0.07
C ASN A 227 1.43 -5.43 0.60
N LYS A 228 2.53 -6.16 0.39
CA LYS A 228 2.71 -7.54 0.85
C LYS A 228 2.62 -7.70 2.36
N ALA A 229 2.89 -6.65 3.13
CA ALA A 229 2.73 -6.68 4.59
C ALA A 229 1.28 -6.95 5.03
N ILE A 230 0.31 -6.70 4.13
CA ILE A 230 -1.12 -6.82 4.41
C ILE A 230 -1.78 -7.88 3.51
N THR A 231 -1.29 -8.03 2.26
CA THR A 231 -1.93 -8.91 1.26
C THR A 231 -1.40 -10.33 1.25
N ASP A 232 -0.17 -10.54 1.71
CA ASP A 232 0.49 -11.85 1.62
C ASP A 232 0.41 -12.57 2.97
N LEU A 233 0.04 -13.84 2.91
CA LEU A 233 -0.10 -14.70 4.08
C LEU A 233 1.09 -15.64 4.18
N PHE A 234 1.49 -15.93 5.41
CA PHE A 234 2.53 -16.90 5.72
C PHE A 234 2.23 -17.64 7.04
N GLU A 235 2.81 -18.80 7.20
CA GLU A 235 2.82 -19.51 8.49
C GLU A 235 3.88 -18.83 9.40
N PRO A 236 3.50 -18.29 10.57
CA PRO A 236 4.40 -17.49 11.39
C PRO A 236 5.52 -18.30 12.05
N GLY A 237 5.37 -19.61 12.14
CA GLY A 237 6.38 -20.49 12.69
C GLY A 237 6.70 -20.21 14.16
N SER A 238 7.96 -20.36 14.54
CA SER A 238 8.41 -20.25 15.95
C SER A 238 8.20 -18.89 16.60
N THR A 239 7.83 -17.86 15.83
CA THR A 239 7.42 -16.58 16.42
C THR A 239 6.15 -16.70 17.27
N MET A 240 5.39 -17.77 17.13
CA MET A 240 4.19 -18.01 17.94
C MET A 240 4.47 -18.59 19.32
N LYS A 241 5.66 -19.14 19.57
CA LYS A 241 5.99 -19.78 20.85
C LYS A 241 5.86 -18.89 22.08
N PRO A 242 6.27 -17.60 22.06
CA PRO A 242 6.04 -16.70 23.19
C PRO A 242 4.55 -16.53 23.50
N LEU A 243 3.69 -16.44 22.46
CA LEU A 243 2.25 -16.31 22.65
C LEU A 243 1.62 -17.60 23.17
N THR A 244 2.12 -18.78 22.77
CA THR A 244 1.71 -20.06 23.35
C THR A 244 2.11 -20.15 24.83
N ILE A 245 3.30 -19.71 25.20
CA ILE A 245 3.72 -19.65 26.62
C ILE A 245 2.87 -18.67 27.39
N ALA A 246 2.50 -17.53 26.80
CA ALA A 246 1.57 -16.60 27.43
C ALA A 246 0.21 -17.28 27.73
N ALA A 247 -0.34 -18.08 26.81
CA ALA A 247 -1.54 -18.87 27.04
C ALA A 247 -1.35 -19.87 28.20
N ALA A 248 -0.19 -20.52 28.29
CA ALA A 248 0.12 -21.46 29.35
C ALA A 248 0.21 -20.77 30.73
N LEU A 249 0.82 -19.60 30.79
CA LEU A 249 0.88 -18.82 32.04
C LEU A 249 -0.49 -18.26 32.45
N GLU A 250 -1.28 -17.80 31.49
CA GLU A 250 -2.63 -17.27 31.71
C GLU A 250 -3.60 -18.37 32.21
N SER A 251 -3.44 -19.61 31.78
CA SER A 251 -4.26 -20.74 32.25
C SER A 251 -4.11 -21.04 33.74
N GLY A 252 -2.99 -20.61 34.35
CA GLY A 252 -2.63 -20.91 35.73
C GLY A 252 -2.07 -22.32 35.95
N GLU A 253 -2.05 -23.18 34.90
CA GLU A 253 -1.48 -24.52 34.99
C GLU A 253 0.04 -24.52 34.96
N TYR A 254 0.62 -23.45 34.42
CA TYR A 254 2.06 -23.25 34.31
C TYR A 254 2.51 -21.95 34.95
N THR A 255 3.75 -21.95 35.43
CA THR A 255 4.45 -20.77 35.93
C THR A 255 5.76 -20.59 35.18
N VAL A 256 6.40 -19.45 35.32
CA VAL A 256 7.73 -19.19 34.70
C VAL A 256 8.80 -20.20 35.10
N ASN A 257 8.65 -20.84 36.27
CA ASN A 257 9.55 -21.85 36.80
C ASN A 257 9.15 -23.29 36.45
N SER A 258 8.02 -23.50 35.78
CA SER A 258 7.60 -24.82 35.35
C SER A 258 8.61 -25.40 34.38
N THR A 259 8.92 -26.69 34.52
CA THR A 259 9.89 -27.40 33.69
C THR A 259 9.21 -28.45 32.82
N ILE A 260 9.69 -28.62 31.61
CA ILE A 260 9.23 -29.57 30.64
C ILE A 260 10.36 -30.52 30.26
N ASP A 261 10.13 -31.82 30.40
CA ASP A 261 11.07 -32.84 29.92
C ASP A 261 10.92 -33.01 28.40
N THR A 262 11.97 -32.68 27.64
CA THR A 262 11.99 -32.80 26.18
C THR A 262 12.71 -34.08 25.69
N ASN A 263 13.15 -34.97 26.61
CA ASN A 263 13.77 -36.20 26.23
C ASN A 263 12.84 -37.09 25.36
N PRO A 264 13.35 -37.75 24.36
CA PRO A 264 14.71 -37.81 23.86
C PRO A 264 15.00 -36.79 22.72
N GLY A 265 14.35 -35.61 22.72
CA GLY A 265 14.50 -34.58 21.69
C GLY A 265 13.56 -34.73 20.49
N PHE A 266 12.58 -35.65 20.59
CA PHE A 266 11.52 -35.77 19.61
C PHE A 266 10.21 -36.31 20.24
N ARG A 267 9.06 -36.05 19.56
CA ARG A 267 7.72 -36.61 19.86
C ARG A 267 7.11 -37.22 18.61
N ARG A 268 6.47 -38.37 18.76
CA ARG A 268 5.76 -39.04 17.66
C ARG A 268 4.25 -38.88 17.81
N PHE A 269 3.59 -38.52 16.71
CA PHE A 269 2.14 -38.45 16.57
C PHE A 269 1.73 -39.33 15.38
N GLY A 270 1.53 -40.63 15.62
CA GLY A 270 1.35 -41.60 14.54
C GLY A 270 2.54 -41.59 13.56
N ARG A 271 2.29 -41.22 12.30
CA ARG A 271 3.32 -41.12 11.26
C ARG A 271 4.16 -39.83 11.31
N PHE A 272 3.72 -38.81 12.08
CA PHE A 272 4.41 -37.55 12.19
C PHE A 272 5.40 -37.54 13.34
N THR A 273 6.52 -36.90 13.17
CA THR A 273 7.54 -36.74 14.23
C THR A 273 7.96 -35.28 14.31
N ILE A 274 7.73 -34.68 15.48
CA ILE A 274 8.23 -33.34 15.84
C ILE A 274 9.62 -33.54 16.46
N ARG A 275 10.60 -32.71 16.07
CA ARG A 275 11.99 -32.79 16.53
C ARG A 275 12.52 -31.44 16.94
N ASP A 276 13.38 -31.45 17.92
CA ASP A 276 14.31 -30.36 18.21
C ASP A 276 15.62 -30.54 17.42
N HIS A 277 16.45 -29.51 17.36
CA HIS A 277 17.77 -29.58 16.73
C HIS A 277 18.68 -30.63 17.41
N ARG A 278 18.50 -30.80 18.72
CA ARG A 278 19.15 -31.80 19.53
C ARG A 278 18.29 -32.13 20.76
N ASN A 279 18.65 -33.14 21.52
CA ASN A 279 18.03 -33.36 22.84
C ASN A 279 18.51 -32.29 23.81
N TYR A 280 17.59 -31.52 24.38
CA TYR A 280 17.88 -30.48 25.36
C TYR A 280 17.61 -30.92 26.82
N GLY A 281 17.01 -32.10 27.02
CA GLY A 281 16.68 -32.59 28.36
C GLY A 281 15.47 -31.89 28.97
N VAL A 282 15.58 -31.55 30.27
CA VAL A 282 14.54 -30.81 30.99
C VAL A 282 14.83 -29.32 30.83
N MET A 283 13.84 -28.52 30.43
CA MET A 283 13.93 -27.09 30.18
C MET A 283 12.81 -26.34 30.90
N ASP A 284 13.10 -25.13 31.36
CA ASP A 284 12.09 -24.18 31.82
C ASP A 284 11.45 -23.43 30.65
N MET A 285 10.48 -22.55 30.96
CA MET A 285 9.73 -21.77 29.94
C MET A 285 10.65 -20.84 29.15
N THR A 286 11.63 -20.23 29.79
CA THR A 286 12.61 -19.34 29.14
C THR A 286 13.49 -20.10 28.18
N GLU A 287 14.01 -21.26 28.62
CA GLU A 287 14.86 -22.10 27.77
C GLU A 287 14.10 -22.65 26.56
N ILE A 288 12.81 -22.99 26.69
CA ILE A 288 11.97 -23.40 25.54
C ILE A 288 11.91 -22.29 24.48
N ILE A 289 11.77 -21.02 24.87
CA ILE A 289 11.79 -19.89 23.93
C ILE A 289 13.20 -19.71 23.35
N VAL A 290 14.22 -19.62 24.20
CA VAL A 290 15.61 -19.33 23.80
C VAL A 290 16.18 -20.43 22.88
N LYS A 291 15.90 -21.70 23.17
CA LYS A 291 16.31 -22.84 22.32
C LYS A 291 15.32 -23.10 21.16
N SER A 292 14.19 -22.41 21.18
CA SER A 292 13.12 -22.62 20.21
C SER A 292 12.66 -24.08 20.12
N SER A 293 12.48 -24.74 21.27
CA SER A 293 12.12 -26.16 21.32
C SER A 293 10.72 -26.43 20.78
N ASN A 294 10.63 -27.21 19.72
CA ASN A 294 9.36 -27.70 19.18
C ASN A 294 8.78 -28.80 20.09
N VAL A 295 9.63 -29.63 20.69
CA VAL A 295 9.20 -30.69 21.59
C VAL A 295 8.61 -30.12 22.85
N GLY A 296 9.31 -29.14 23.48
CA GLY A 296 8.83 -28.50 24.70
C GLY A 296 7.49 -27.81 24.53
N ILE A 297 7.38 -26.94 23.50
CA ILE A 297 6.14 -26.21 23.24
C ILE A 297 4.97 -27.14 22.85
N SER A 298 5.25 -28.23 22.10
CA SER A 298 4.22 -29.21 21.74
C SER A 298 3.69 -30.02 22.93
N ARG A 299 4.52 -30.21 23.98
CA ARG A 299 4.05 -30.84 25.23
C ARG A 299 3.08 -29.93 25.95
N ILE A 300 3.46 -28.66 26.15
CA ILE A 300 2.58 -27.63 26.72
C ILE A 300 1.25 -27.57 25.96
N ALA A 301 1.31 -27.52 24.64
CA ALA A 301 0.10 -27.39 23.81
C ALA A 301 -0.86 -28.57 23.94
N THR A 302 -0.34 -29.82 23.94
CA THR A 302 -1.20 -31.01 24.08
C THR A 302 -1.70 -31.20 25.50
N ASP A 303 -1.10 -30.56 26.48
CA ASP A 303 -1.52 -30.59 27.88
C ASP A 303 -2.66 -29.57 28.10
N LEU A 304 -2.50 -28.36 27.60
CA LEU A 304 -3.52 -27.30 27.67
C LEU A 304 -4.73 -27.55 26.76
N GLY A 305 -4.51 -28.23 25.64
CA GLY A 305 -5.50 -28.35 24.55
C GLY A 305 -5.46 -27.19 23.57
N GLY A 306 -5.83 -27.51 22.32
CA GLY A 306 -5.77 -26.56 21.21
C GLY A 306 -6.69 -25.34 21.36
N ASP A 307 -7.83 -25.50 22.03
CA ASP A 307 -8.79 -24.40 22.22
C ASP A 307 -8.24 -23.28 23.10
N VAL A 308 -7.51 -23.60 24.17
CA VAL A 308 -6.90 -22.59 25.06
C VAL A 308 -5.92 -21.70 24.29
N ILE A 309 -5.07 -22.31 23.48
CA ILE A 309 -4.09 -21.59 22.65
C ILE A 309 -4.80 -20.76 21.58
N ARG A 310 -5.74 -21.39 20.89
CA ARG A 310 -6.53 -20.75 19.83
C ARG A 310 -7.31 -19.55 20.34
N ASP A 311 -7.88 -19.64 21.53
CA ASP A 311 -8.67 -18.55 22.13
C ASP A 311 -7.79 -17.34 22.45
N LEU A 312 -6.58 -17.54 22.98
CA LEU A 312 -5.62 -16.43 23.13
C LEU A 312 -5.28 -15.84 21.76
N TYR A 313 -4.94 -16.64 20.76
CA TYR A 313 -4.58 -16.14 19.44
C TYR A 313 -5.73 -15.34 18.82
N ALA A 314 -6.99 -15.76 18.99
CA ALA A 314 -8.15 -15.01 18.53
C ALA A 314 -8.33 -13.66 19.25
N ARG A 315 -8.10 -13.63 20.57
CA ARG A 315 -8.13 -12.38 21.37
C ARG A 315 -7.02 -11.41 20.94
N LEU A 316 -5.88 -11.92 20.49
CA LEU A 316 -4.78 -11.13 19.92
C LEU A 316 -5.04 -10.66 18.49
N GLY A 317 -6.22 -10.94 17.92
CA GLY A 317 -6.64 -10.49 16.59
C GLY A 317 -6.21 -11.39 15.42
N LEU A 318 -5.57 -12.54 15.68
CA LEU A 318 -5.19 -13.47 14.62
C LEU A 318 -6.43 -14.13 13.99
N GLY A 319 -6.42 -14.25 12.66
CA GLY A 319 -7.58 -14.75 11.91
C GLY A 319 -8.74 -13.75 11.78
N GLN A 320 -8.51 -12.48 12.10
CA GLN A 320 -9.49 -11.39 12.00
C GLN A 320 -8.91 -10.20 11.22
N PRO A 321 -9.76 -9.36 10.58
CA PRO A 321 -9.30 -8.12 9.97
C PRO A 321 -8.67 -7.20 11.02
N THR A 322 -7.56 -6.53 10.67
CA THR A 322 -6.90 -5.59 11.59
C THR A 322 -7.67 -4.28 11.78
N GLY A 323 -8.63 -4.00 10.90
CA GLY A 323 -9.37 -2.75 10.89
C GLY A 323 -8.62 -1.58 10.26
N ILE A 324 -7.46 -1.80 9.67
CA ILE A 324 -6.66 -0.75 9.01
C ILE A 324 -7.38 -0.09 7.82
N GLY A 325 -8.39 -0.76 7.25
CA GLY A 325 -9.15 -0.24 6.10
C GLY A 325 -8.33 -0.13 4.81
N PHE A 326 -7.27 -0.89 4.69
CA PHE A 326 -6.40 -0.88 3.52
C PHE A 326 -6.88 -1.86 2.44
N PRO A 327 -6.75 -1.52 1.13
CA PRO A 327 -7.25 -2.39 0.06
C PRO A 327 -6.51 -3.73 0.02
N GLY A 328 -7.27 -4.82 -0.13
CA GLY A 328 -6.72 -6.14 -0.34
C GLY A 328 -6.17 -6.81 0.92
N GLU A 329 -6.54 -6.35 2.12
CA GLU A 329 -6.16 -7.00 3.37
C GLU A 329 -6.57 -8.47 3.37
N ALA A 330 -5.59 -9.37 3.56
CA ALA A 330 -5.80 -10.80 3.70
C ALA A 330 -5.88 -11.16 5.19
N VAL A 331 -6.99 -11.80 5.59
CA VAL A 331 -7.29 -12.01 7.01
C VAL A 331 -6.51 -13.17 7.62
N GLY A 332 -5.97 -14.08 6.80
CA GLY A 332 -5.33 -15.29 7.30
C GLY A 332 -6.33 -16.35 7.78
N VAL A 333 -5.80 -17.41 8.36
CA VAL A 333 -6.59 -18.54 8.87
C VAL A 333 -6.12 -18.89 10.27
N LEU A 334 -7.04 -18.85 11.22
CA LEU A 334 -6.87 -19.45 12.54
C LEU A 334 -7.80 -20.64 12.64
N PRO A 335 -7.28 -21.89 12.66
CA PRO A 335 -8.11 -23.09 12.63
C PRO A 335 -8.99 -23.22 13.89
N SER A 336 -10.20 -23.77 13.71
CA SER A 336 -11.14 -24.08 14.80
C SER A 336 -11.86 -25.37 14.47
N PRO A 337 -11.19 -26.54 14.54
CA PRO A 337 -11.81 -27.81 14.23
C PRO A 337 -12.79 -28.22 15.35
N PRO A 338 -13.83 -29.00 15.05
CA PRO A 338 -14.77 -29.53 16.06
C PRO A 338 -14.07 -30.42 17.11
N LYS A 339 -12.95 -31.02 16.74
CA LYS A 339 -12.10 -31.82 17.60
C LYS A 339 -10.66 -31.74 17.12
N TRP A 340 -9.78 -31.30 18.00
CA TRP A 340 -8.35 -31.24 17.75
C TRP A 340 -7.74 -32.65 17.67
N ARG A 341 -6.84 -32.81 16.71
CA ARG A 341 -5.91 -33.93 16.71
C ARG A 341 -4.63 -33.50 17.45
N PRO A 342 -4.00 -34.38 18.25
CA PRO A 342 -2.81 -34.00 19.03
C PRO A 342 -1.68 -33.39 18.18
N VAL A 343 -1.55 -33.78 16.92
CA VAL A 343 -0.55 -33.18 16.01
C VAL A 343 -0.93 -31.76 15.60
N GLU A 344 -2.22 -31.44 15.49
CA GLU A 344 -2.69 -30.10 15.15
C GLU A 344 -2.47 -29.12 16.31
N GLU A 345 -2.80 -29.55 17.55
CA GLU A 345 -2.49 -28.77 18.76
C GLU A 345 -0.98 -28.48 18.85
N ALA A 346 -0.18 -29.53 18.63
CA ALA A 346 1.27 -29.41 18.65
C ALA A 346 1.79 -28.42 17.58
N THR A 347 1.30 -28.51 16.32
CA THR A 347 1.77 -27.65 15.23
C THR A 347 1.28 -26.22 15.37
N LEU A 348 0.06 -25.99 15.85
CA LEU A 348 -0.49 -24.67 16.14
C LEU A 348 0.41 -23.90 17.11
N SER A 349 0.92 -24.57 18.16
CA SER A 349 1.72 -23.96 19.21
C SER A 349 3.02 -23.30 18.75
N TYR A 350 3.53 -23.71 17.59
CA TYR A 350 4.71 -23.09 16.98
C TYR A 350 4.44 -22.59 15.56
N GLY A 351 3.17 -22.21 15.31
CA GLY A 351 2.77 -21.38 14.18
C GLY A 351 2.63 -22.08 12.84
N TYR A 352 2.33 -23.38 12.82
CA TYR A 352 2.01 -24.14 11.61
C TYR A 352 0.54 -24.55 11.57
N GLY A 353 -0.01 -24.73 10.37
CA GLY A 353 -1.43 -25.00 10.17
C GLY A 353 -2.32 -23.79 10.37
N MET A 354 -1.72 -22.61 10.51
CA MET A 354 -2.37 -21.30 10.52
C MET A 354 -1.68 -20.36 9.55
N SER A 355 -2.31 -19.25 9.19
CA SER A 355 -1.67 -18.23 8.38
C SER A 355 -2.05 -16.83 8.84
N VAL A 356 -1.12 -15.90 8.72
CA VAL A 356 -1.26 -14.51 9.12
C VAL A 356 -0.63 -13.58 8.10
N ASN A 357 -1.01 -12.31 8.07
CA ASN A 357 -0.23 -11.28 7.42
C ASN A 357 0.76 -10.63 8.43
N ALA A 358 1.71 -9.84 7.94
CA ALA A 358 2.75 -9.25 8.79
C ALA A 358 2.18 -8.22 9.78
N LEU A 359 1.12 -7.50 9.40
CA LEU A 359 0.47 -6.53 10.29
C LEU A 359 -0.26 -7.23 11.45
N GLN A 360 -0.98 -8.33 11.18
CA GLN A 360 -1.62 -9.13 12.23
C GLN A 360 -0.61 -9.67 13.24
N LEU A 361 0.54 -10.18 12.75
CA LEU A 361 1.58 -10.68 13.63
C LEU A 361 2.17 -9.55 14.49
N ALA A 362 2.43 -8.38 13.91
CA ALA A 362 2.92 -7.22 14.65
C ALA A 362 1.88 -6.77 15.71
N GLN A 363 0.60 -6.72 15.35
CA GLN A 363 -0.50 -6.38 16.27
C GLN A 363 -0.60 -7.35 17.44
N ALA A 364 -0.43 -8.65 17.19
CA ALA A 364 -0.49 -9.66 18.25
C ALA A 364 0.61 -9.51 19.32
N TYR A 365 1.67 -8.77 19.01
CA TYR A 365 2.78 -8.49 19.94
C TYR A 365 2.69 -7.12 20.63
N MET A 366 1.58 -6.39 20.45
CA MET A 366 1.37 -5.08 21.10
C MET A 366 0.81 -5.17 22.52
N VAL A 367 0.50 -6.37 23.01
CA VAL A 367 -0.11 -6.63 24.32
C VAL A 367 0.93 -6.77 25.42
#